data_e90bc05e740aca640685e918bafcf00b
#
_entry.id   e90bc05e740aca640685e918bafcf00b
#
_cell.length_a   1.000
_cell.length_b   1.000
_cell.length_c   1.000
_cell.angle_alpha   90.00
_cell.angle_beta   90.00
_cell.angle_gamma   90.00
#
_symmetry.space_group_name_H-M   'P 1'
#
loop_
_entity.id
_entity.type
_entity.pdbx_description
1 polymer ?
#
loop_
_entity_poly.entity_id
_entity_poly.type
_entity_poly.pdbx_seq_one_letter_code
_entity_poly.pdbx_strand_id
1 'polypeptide(L)'
;AVSRSEFWDMLSELKRRGISILVSTPYMDEARRCDRIALCNEGRVLGIDTPQGIVGTYGDPLYALSGDDMYGLLVRARRAPGVRECYPFGEVHHLVATREFDSGRFARELGAEGFGHVQIQPAEAGIEDVFIKLMHHE
;
A
#
# COMPACT_ATOMS: atom_id res chain seq x y z
N ALA A 1 5.88 -12.38 27.16
CA ALA A 1 5.96 -11.21 26.27
C ALA A 1 4.57 -10.74 25.90
N VAL A 2 4.32 -9.44 25.97
CA VAL A 2 3.04 -8.83 25.57
C VAL A 2 3.00 -8.78 24.05
N SER A 3 1.90 -9.25 23.43
CA SER A 3 1.73 -9.16 21.98
C SER A 3 1.55 -7.70 21.55
N ARG A 4 1.81 -7.41 20.27
CA ARG A 4 1.58 -6.07 19.71
C ARG A 4 0.11 -5.66 19.87
N SER A 5 -0.82 -6.58 19.69
CA SER A 5 -2.25 -6.31 19.85
C SER A 5 -2.60 -5.93 21.30
N GLU A 6 -2.08 -6.68 22.27
CA GLU A 6 -2.29 -6.38 23.70
C GLU A 6 -1.71 -5.02 24.08
N PHE A 7 -0.53 -4.70 23.57
CA PHE A 7 0.11 -3.41 23.78
C PHE A 7 -0.80 -2.26 23.27
N TRP A 8 -1.35 -2.39 22.08
CA TRP A 8 -2.23 -1.38 21.52
C TRP A 8 -3.56 -1.27 22.27
N ASP A 9 -4.08 -2.38 22.79
CA ASP A 9 -5.28 -2.37 23.63
C ASP A 9 -5.00 -1.61 24.92
N MET A 10 -3.82 -1.78 25.51
CA MET A 10 -3.39 -1.03 26.71
C MET A 10 -3.31 0.47 26.41
N LEU A 11 -2.73 0.85 25.26
CA LEU A 11 -2.65 2.25 24.85
C LEU A 11 -4.04 2.86 24.65
N SER A 12 -4.97 2.11 24.08
CA SER A 12 -6.35 2.55 23.89
C SER A 12 -7.03 2.84 25.24
N GLU A 13 -6.77 2.03 26.24
CA GLU A 13 -7.31 2.22 27.59
C GLU A 13 -6.74 3.49 28.23
N LEU A 14 -5.42 3.73 28.11
CA LEU A 14 -4.80 4.94 28.62
C LEU A 14 -5.34 6.19 27.95
N LYS A 15 -5.59 6.11 26.64
CA LYS A 15 -6.19 7.20 25.88
C LYS A 15 -7.59 7.55 26.41
N ARG A 16 -8.41 6.53 26.71
CA ARG A 16 -9.74 6.75 27.29
C ARG A 16 -9.70 7.47 28.62
N ARG A 17 -8.59 7.36 29.36
CA ARG A 17 -8.36 8.07 30.61
C ARG A 17 -7.84 9.50 30.43
N GLY A 18 -7.75 9.96 29.17
CA GLY A 18 -7.33 11.32 28.87
C GLY A 18 -5.83 11.52 28.66
N ILE A 19 -5.07 10.43 28.50
CA ILE A 19 -3.62 10.51 28.27
C ILE A 19 -3.36 10.67 26.77
N SER A 20 -2.54 11.65 26.42
CA SER A 20 -2.03 11.82 25.05
C SER A 20 -0.83 10.90 24.85
N ILE A 21 -0.80 10.19 23.72
CA ILE A 21 0.23 9.18 23.46
C ILE A 21 0.89 9.45 22.12
N LEU A 22 2.21 9.51 22.12
CA LEU A 22 3.02 9.59 20.90
C LEU A 22 3.77 8.28 20.72
N VAL A 23 3.59 7.65 19.55
CA VAL A 23 4.24 6.37 19.21
C VAL A 23 5.02 6.54 17.92
N SER A 24 6.26 6.04 17.92
CA SER A 24 7.05 5.91 16.70
C SER A 24 7.15 4.43 16.34
N THR A 25 6.82 4.06 15.11
CA THR A 25 6.82 2.67 14.67
C THR A 25 7.16 2.57 13.18
N PRO A 26 7.91 1.53 12.77
CA PRO A 26 8.10 1.25 11.35
C PRO A 26 6.96 0.41 10.76
N TYR A 27 5.98 0.00 11.57
CA TYR A 27 4.90 -0.90 11.13
C TYR A 27 3.66 -0.10 10.72
N MET A 28 3.36 -0.09 9.43
CA MET A 28 2.24 0.69 8.88
C MET A 28 0.87 0.19 9.33
N ASP A 29 0.73 -1.10 9.64
CA ASP A 29 -0.50 -1.64 10.18
C ASP A 29 -0.85 -1.06 11.56
N GLU A 30 0.15 -0.67 12.34
CA GLU A 30 -0.07 0.01 13.61
C GLU A 30 -0.54 1.45 13.44
N ALA A 31 -0.14 2.11 12.36
CA ALA A 31 -0.56 3.48 12.06
C ALA A 31 -2.08 3.61 11.95
N ARG A 32 -2.76 2.57 11.50
CA ARG A 32 -4.23 2.55 11.40
C ARG A 32 -4.94 2.68 12.74
N ARG A 33 -4.25 2.36 13.83
CA ARG A 33 -4.80 2.43 15.19
C ARG A 33 -4.61 3.80 15.84
N CYS A 34 -3.92 4.70 15.18
CA CYS A 34 -3.68 6.05 15.65
C CYS A 34 -4.80 6.99 15.21
N ASP A 35 -5.04 8.04 15.98
CA ASP A 35 -6.00 9.07 15.60
C ASP A 35 -5.43 9.98 14.50
N ARG A 36 -4.14 10.29 14.61
CA ARG A 36 -3.39 11.04 13.59
C ARG A 36 -2.04 10.39 13.40
N ILE A 37 -1.53 10.48 12.18
CA ILE A 37 -0.23 9.94 11.83
C ILE A 37 0.61 10.99 11.11
N ALA A 38 1.92 10.89 11.30
CA ALA A 38 2.90 11.64 10.53
C ALA A 38 3.78 10.61 9.81
N LEU A 39 3.80 10.67 8.48
CA LEU A 39 4.68 9.82 7.69
C LEU A 39 6.05 10.50 7.61
N CYS A 40 7.09 9.80 8.03
CA CYS A 40 8.44 10.35 8.10
C CYS A 40 9.42 9.53 7.29
N ASN A 41 10.32 10.19 6.57
CA ASN A 41 11.37 9.54 5.81
C ASN A 41 12.57 10.46 5.71
N GLU A 42 13.76 9.93 6.00
CA GLU A 42 15.03 10.67 5.89
C GLU A 42 15.00 12.03 6.60
N GLY A 43 14.44 12.08 7.80
CA GLY A 43 14.38 13.30 8.60
C GLY A 43 13.32 14.31 8.15
N ARG A 44 12.44 13.93 7.23
CA ARG A 44 11.36 14.80 6.73
C ARG A 44 9.99 14.22 7.07
N VAL A 45 9.05 15.11 7.34
CA VAL A 45 7.64 14.76 7.47
C VAL A 45 6.99 14.88 6.10
N LEU A 46 6.54 13.76 5.55
CA LEU A 46 5.94 13.69 4.22
C LEU A 46 4.46 14.05 4.21
N GLY A 47 3.78 13.86 5.32
CA GLY A 47 2.37 14.19 5.46
C GLY A 47 1.88 13.92 6.87
N ILE A 48 0.90 14.70 7.31
CA ILE A 48 0.25 14.56 8.62
C ILE A 48 -1.26 14.62 8.40
N ASP A 49 -1.98 13.60 8.84
CA ASP A 49 -3.43 13.57 8.78
C ASP A 49 -3.95 12.39 9.61
N THR A 50 -5.27 12.21 9.63
CA THR A 50 -5.87 10.95 10.07
C THR A 50 -5.49 9.84 9.10
N PRO A 51 -5.50 8.56 9.53
CA PRO A 51 -5.25 7.45 8.60
C PRO A 51 -6.14 7.49 7.35
N GLN A 52 -7.41 7.80 7.52
CA GLN A 52 -8.36 7.91 6.40
C GLN A 52 -8.01 9.07 5.48
N GLY A 53 -7.59 10.21 6.04
CA GLY A 53 -7.17 11.37 5.28
C GLY A 53 -5.93 11.09 4.44
N ILE A 54 -4.96 10.39 5.00
CA ILE A 54 -3.74 9.98 4.27
C ILE A 54 -4.10 9.09 3.09
N VAL A 55 -4.89 8.04 3.31
CA VAL A 55 -5.31 7.11 2.25
C VAL A 55 -6.11 7.83 1.16
N GLY A 56 -6.96 8.78 1.57
CA GLY A 56 -7.79 9.57 0.63
C GLY A 56 -7.00 10.43 -0.34
N THR A 57 -5.72 10.72 -0.06
CA THR A 57 -4.88 11.52 -0.97
C THR A 57 -4.27 10.71 -2.11
N TYR A 58 -4.42 9.38 -2.11
CA TYR A 58 -3.67 8.52 -3.05
C TYR A 58 -3.97 8.82 -4.52
N GLY A 59 -5.23 8.75 -4.91
CA GLY A 59 -5.71 9.26 -6.21
C GLY A 59 -5.35 8.46 -7.47
N ASP A 60 -4.39 7.56 -7.42
CA ASP A 60 -3.98 6.78 -8.60
C ASP A 60 -4.77 5.47 -8.70
N PRO A 61 -5.06 5.00 -9.93
CA PRO A 61 -5.61 3.66 -10.10
C PRO A 61 -4.64 2.60 -9.56
N LEU A 62 -5.14 1.71 -8.73
CA LEU A 62 -4.36 0.67 -8.08
C LEU A 62 -5.01 -0.69 -8.31
N TYR A 63 -4.21 -1.69 -8.64
CA TYR A 63 -4.66 -3.05 -8.90
C TYR A 63 -3.85 -4.05 -8.10
N ALA A 64 -4.51 -5.14 -7.72
CA ALA A 64 -3.83 -6.32 -7.17
C ALA A 64 -3.59 -7.30 -8.31
N LEU A 65 -2.33 -7.65 -8.55
CA LEU A 65 -1.90 -8.56 -9.59
C LEU A 65 -1.35 -9.83 -8.96
N SER A 66 -1.81 -10.99 -9.43
CA SER A 66 -1.29 -12.27 -8.98
C SER A 66 -1.35 -13.32 -10.09
N GLY A 67 -0.64 -14.40 -9.91
CA GLY A 67 -0.60 -15.53 -10.84
C GLY A 67 0.44 -16.55 -10.38
N ASP A 68 0.65 -17.57 -11.19
CA ASP A 68 1.56 -18.67 -10.85
C ASP A 68 3.02 -18.21 -10.78
N ASP A 69 3.45 -17.34 -11.69
CA ASP A 69 4.82 -16.83 -11.74
C ASP A 69 4.85 -15.38 -11.23
N MET A 70 4.90 -15.23 -9.91
CA MET A 70 4.84 -13.90 -9.29
C MET A 70 6.05 -13.02 -9.67
N TYR A 71 7.25 -13.60 -9.74
CA TYR A 71 8.43 -12.83 -10.12
C TYR A 71 8.37 -12.38 -11.58
N GLY A 72 8.01 -13.29 -12.47
CA GLY A 72 7.87 -12.96 -13.89
C GLY A 72 6.81 -11.90 -14.15
N LEU A 73 5.69 -11.96 -13.42
CA LEU A 73 4.63 -10.95 -13.49
C LEU A 73 5.13 -9.58 -13.03
N LEU A 74 5.92 -9.54 -11.96
CA LEU A 74 6.50 -8.28 -11.47
C LEU A 74 7.39 -7.62 -12.53
N VAL A 75 8.32 -8.39 -13.10
CA VAL A 75 9.24 -7.89 -14.13
C VAL A 75 8.47 -7.43 -15.36
N ARG A 76 7.49 -8.24 -15.79
CA ARG A 76 6.67 -7.93 -16.98
C ARG A 76 5.81 -6.68 -16.76
N ALA A 77 5.18 -6.56 -15.62
CA ALA A 77 4.32 -5.42 -15.31
C ALA A 77 5.10 -4.10 -15.29
N ARG A 78 6.32 -4.12 -14.74
CA ARG A 78 7.18 -2.93 -14.69
C ARG A 78 7.55 -2.37 -16.06
N ARG A 79 7.43 -3.18 -17.11
CA ARG A 79 7.73 -2.78 -18.50
C ARG A 79 6.48 -2.41 -19.29
N ALA A 80 5.30 -2.62 -18.73
CA ALA A 80 4.06 -2.44 -19.46
C ALA A 80 3.72 -0.96 -19.63
N PRO A 81 3.25 -0.54 -20.81
CA PRO A 81 2.70 0.80 -21.00
C PRO A 81 1.51 1.01 -20.06
N GLY A 82 1.41 2.18 -19.46
CA GLY A 82 0.33 2.51 -18.54
C GLY A 82 0.54 2.03 -17.11
N VAL A 83 1.64 1.35 -16.81
CA VAL A 83 2.03 0.97 -15.45
C VAL A 83 3.10 1.94 -14.97
N ARG A 84 2.80 2.66 -13.89
CA ARG A 84 3.74 3.60 -13.27
C ARG A 84 4.71 2.90 -12.35
N GLU A 85 4.19 1.99 -11.52
CA GLU A 85 4.96 1.22 -10.55
C GLU A 85 4.31 -0.13 -10.34
N CYS A 86 5.10 -1.11 -9.96
CA CYS A 86 4.61 -2.40 -9.51
C CYS A 86 5.58 -2.92 -8.44
N TYR A 87 5.03 -3.33 -7.30
CA TYR A 87 5.83 -3.79 -6.18
C TYR A 87 5.12 -4.91 -5.42
N PRO A 88 5.87 -5.82 -4.80
CA PRO A 88 5.26 -6.86 -3.97
C PRO A 88 4.52 -6.26 -2.78
N PHE A 89 3.35 -6.82 -2.50
CA PHE A 89 2.52 -6.38 -1.39
C PHE A 89 1.77 -7.58 -0.81
N GLY A 90 2.34 -8.18 0.24
CA GLY A 90 1.79 -9.42 0.78
C GLY A 90 1.83 -10.56 -0.25
N GLU A 91 0.70 -11.17 -0.48
CA GLU A 91 0.57 -12.29 -1.42
C GLU A 91 0.29 -11.88 -2.87
N VAL A 92 0.18 -10.59 -3.12
CA VAL A 92 -0.08 -10.05 -4.45
C VAL A 92 0.98 -9.01 -4.80
N HIS A 93 0.95 -8.50 -6.03
CA HIS A 93 1.66 -7.28 -6.38
C HIS A 93 0.66 -6.13 -6.42
N HIS A 94 1.06 -4.97 -5.93
CA HIS A 94 0.33 -3.74 -6.20
C HIS A 94 0.86 -3.13 -7.49
N LEU A 95 -0.05 -2.89 -8.42
CA LEU A 95 0.22 -2.28 -9.72
C LEU A 95 -0.42 -0.90 -9.73
N VAL A 96 0.41 0.12 -9.82
CA VAL A 96 -0.02 1.51 -9.92
C VAL A 96 -0.11 1.88 -11.39
N ALA A 97 -1.28 2.30 -11.83
CA ALA A 97 -1.54 2.51 -13.25
C ALA A 97 -1.88 3.96 -13.58
N THR A 98 -1.79 4.29 -14.86
CA THR A 98 -2.36 5.52 -15.41
C THR A 98 -3.86 5.32 -15.61
N ARG A 99 -4.59 6.43 -15.87
CA ARG A 99 -6.03 6.35 -16.11
C ARG A 99 -6.40 5.62 -17.39
N GLU A 100 -5.50 5.60 -18.37
CA GLU A 100 -5.71 4.94 -19.65
C GLU A 100 -5.41 3.44 -19.61
N PHE A 101 -4.88 2.93 -18.50
CA PHE A 101 -4.55 1.52 -18.36
C PHE A 101 -5.81 0.65 -18.41
N ASP A 102 -5.76 -0.35 -19.28
CA ASP A 102 -6.84 -1.34 -19.45
C ASP A 102 -6.42 -2.66 -18.81
N SER A 103 -6.92 -2.93 -17.61
CA SER A 103 -6.55 -4.13 -16.85
C SER A 103 -7.01 -5.42 -17.54
N GLY A 104 -8.16 -5.40 -18.19
CA GLY A 104 -8.68 -6.57 -18.92
C GLY A 104 -7.79 -6.92 -20.11
N ARG A 105 -7.36 -5.92 -20.86
CA ARG A 105 -6.44 -6.10 -21.98
C ARG A 105 -5.09 -6.63 -21.49
N PHE A 106 -4.57 -6.07 -20.43
CA PHE A 106 -3.29 -6.52 -19.87
C PHE A 106 -3.37 -7.96 -19.39
N ALA A 107 -4.46 -8.35 -18.74
CA ALA A 107 -4.66 -9.74 -18.31
C ALA A 107 -4.66 -10.68 -19.52
N ARG A 108 -5.30 -10.32 -20.62
CA ARG A 108 -5.29 -11.12 -21.84
C ARG A 108 -3.90 -11.22 -22.46
N GLU A 109 -3.15 -10.12 -22.49
CA GLU A 109 -1.77 -10.12 -22.99
C GLU A 109 -0.89 -11.06 -22.18
N LEU A 110 -1.00 -11.01 -20.85
CA LEU A 110 -0.23 -11.89 -19.96
C LEU A 110 -0.59 -13.37 -20.20
N GLY A 111 -1.87 -13.68 -20.35
CA GLY A 111 -2.30 -15.04 -20.68
C GLY A 111 -1.73 -15.52 -21.99
N ALA A 112 -1.73 -14.67 -23.03
CA ALA A 112 -1.17 -14.98 -24.33
C ALA A 112 0.35 -15.18 -24.29
N GLU A 113 1.04 -14.55 -23.36
CA GLU A 113 2.48 -14.72 -23.13
C GLU A 113 2.83 -15.95 -22.30
N GLY A 114 1.82 -16.70 -21.84
CA GLY A 114 2.01 -17.96 -21.13
C GLY A 114 1.92 -17.88 -19.62
N PHE A 115 1.59 -16.72 -19.06
CA PHE A 115 1.40 -16.61 -17.60
C PHE A 115 0.09 -17.32 -17.20
N GLY A 116 0.20 -18.24 -16.24
CA GLY A 116 -0.94 -19.01 -15.73
C GLY A 116 -1.65 -18.33 -14.58
N HIS A 117 -2.98 -18.51 -14.53
CA HIS A 117 -3.86 -18.08 -13.43
C HIS A 117 -3.71 -16.60 -13.06
N VAL A 118 -3.54 -15.74 -14.06
CA VAL A 118 -3.41 -14.30 -13.85
C VAL A 118 -4.71 -13.71 -13.33
N GLN A 119 -4.63 -12.95 -12.27
CA GLN A 119 -5.73 -12.17 -11.73
C GLN A 119 -5.28 -10.72 -11.57
N ILE A 120 -6.10 -9.80 -12.07
CA ILE A 120 -5.92 -8.35 -11.89
C ILE A 120 -7.25 -7.79 -11.42
N GLN A 121 -7.25 -7.21 -10.24
CA GLN A 121 -8.46 -6.65 -9.64
C GLN A 121 -8.17 -5.26 -9.08
N PRO A 122 -9.14 -4.32 -9.14
CA PRO A 122 -8.99 -3.05 -8.45
C PRO A 122 -8.70 -3.28 -6.97
N ALA A 123 -7.79 -2.50 -6.42
CA ALA A 123 -7.42 -2.57 -5.02
C ALA A 123 -7.56 -1.18 -4.38
N GLU A 124 -7.82 -1.17 -3.08
CA GLU A 124 -7.82 0.06 -2.30
C GLU A 124 -6.43 0.32 -1.76
N ALA A 125 -5.96 1.56 -1.88
CA ALA A 125 -4.68 1.95 -1.34
C ALA A 125 -4.71 1.94 0.19
N GLY A 126 -3.63 1.44 0.79
CA GLY A 126 -3.39 1.58 2.22
C GLY A 126 -2.33 2.64 2.50
N ILE A 127 -2.00 2.82 3.77
CA ILE A 127 -0.99 3.79 4.21
C ILE A 127 0.37 3.49 3.57
N GLU A 128 0.72 2.20 3.41
CA GLU A 128 1.98 1.80 2.77
C GLU A 128 2.06 2.29 1.33
N ASP A 129 0.97 2.19 0.57
CA ASP A 129 0.94 2.65 -0.82
C ASP A 129 1.16 4.16 -0.90
N VAL A 130 0.54 4.92 -0.01
CA VAL A 130 0.74 6.37 0.07
C VAL A 130 2.18 6.70 0.42
N PHE A 131 2.75 6.00 1.39
CA PHE A 131 4.14 6.21 1.82
C PHE A 131 5.12 5.96 0.67
N ILE A 132 4.94 4.85 -0.06
CA ILE A 132 5.77 4.52 -1.22
C ILE A 132 5.66 5.62 -2.28
N LYS A 133 4.45 6.07 -2.57
CA LYS A 133 4.23 7.15 -3.53
C LYS A 133 4.95 8.43 -3.12
N LEU A 134 4.84 8.83 -1.87
CA LEU A 134 5.46 10.04 -1.36
C LEU A 134 6.99 9.97 -1.37
N MET A 135 7.56 8.79 -1.10
CA MET A 135 9.01 8.60 -1.17
C MET A 135 9.57 8.75 -2.59
N HIS A 136 8.81 8.34 -3.60
CA HIS A 136 9.29 8.32 -4.99
C HIS A 136 9.07 9.64 -5.73
N HIS A 137 8.34 10.58 -5.16
CA HIS A 137 8.00 11.85 -5.79
C HIS A 137 8.67 13.06 -5.13
N GLU A 138 9.76 12.84 -4.41
CA GLU A 138 10.60 13.93 -3.87
C GLU A 138 11.67 14.38 -4.86
#